data_bf49b24d9fadc7753fbc01c9fbd85085
#
_entry.id   bf49b24d9fadc7753fbc01c9fbd85085
#
_cell.length_a   1.000
_cell.length_b   1.000
_cell.length_c   1.000
_cell.angle_alpha   90.00
_cell.angle_beta   90.00
_cell.angle_gamma   90.00
#
_symmetry.space_group_name_H-M   'P 1'
#
loop_
_entity.id
_entity.type
_entity.pdbx_description
1 polymer ?
#
loop_
_entity_poly.entity_id
_entity_poly.type
_entity_poly.pdbx_seq_one_letter_code
_entity_poly.pdbx_strand_id
1 'polypeptide(L)'
;MLDPLDILTNIDDVLPYYQAIFSAEEQKIIGYEVLGRILADSEIQSLGPFFLDAGIPEEYKLEVDNRIIRQALDCFLEADSELLIFMNQDANLLMLDHGESFLELLKEYEAKGIELHRFVLEITEHNFEGDMEQLYHMLAYYRTYGIKIAVDNIGKESSNLDRIALLSPDLLKIDLQALKVSQPSPSYEHVLYSISLLARKIGAALLFEDIEANFQLQYAWRNGGRYFQGYYLLSPSEKFLERDVLKRRLKTEFHQFITHEKKKLETVHEHSEQFYKRVHQAVTSLRKNNLSSDDDFIKKLAEELTDCSFRIYMCDEEGDQLTGNVFKQDGEWIYQPEYAEKNWSWRPYFLENIMRMRNLRKGFFSDLYSDLETGEMIRTFSYPMDDQMYLFIDLPYSYLYEQDGLI
;
A
#
# COMPACT_ATOMS: atom_id res chain seq x y z
N MET A 1 -7.01 26.94 -20.78
CA MET A 1 -6.05 25.95 -21.26
C MET A 1 -5.19 26.68 -22.27
N LEU A 2 -3.88 26.60 -22.16
CA LEU A 2 -2.99 27.25 -23.12
C LEU A 2 -3.15 26.56 -24.49
N ASP A 3 -3.11 27.34 -25.57
CA ASP A 3 -3.10 26.79 -26.93
C ASP A 3 -1.79 26.02 -27.13
N PRO A 4 -1.82 24.77 -27.61
CA PRO A 4 -0.61 24.00 -27.90
C PRO A 4 0.39 24.70 -28.82
N LEU A 5 -0.10 25.48 -29.81
CA LEU A 5 0.73 26.27 -30.70
C LEU A 5 1.40 27.46 -29.99
N ASP A 6 0.73 28.03 -28.98
CA ASP A 6 1.34 29.08 -28.15
C ASP A 6 2.49 28.52 -27.32
N ILE A 7 2.37 27.29 -26.81
CA ILE A 7 3.45 26.62 -26.07
C ILE A 7 4.67 26.39 -26.96
N LEU A 8 4.47 25.87 -28.18
CA LEU A 8 5.57 25.65 -29.13
C LEU A 8 6.20 26.94 -29.61
N THR A 9 5.39 27.97 -29.81
CA THR A 9 5.89 29.29 -30.26
C THR A 9 6.76 29.94 -29.18
N ASN A 10 6.41 29.70 -27.90
CA ASN A 10 7.10 30.23 -26.72
C ASN A 10 7.87 29.13 -25.98
N ILE A 11 8.49 28.20 -26.71
CA ILE A 11 9.19 27.04 -26.10
C ILE A 11 10.36 27.46 -25.20
N ASP A 12 10.88 28.66 -25.34
CA ASP A 12 11.92 29.22 -24.44
C ASP A 12 11.39 29.59 -23.08
N ASP A 13 10.06 29.75 -22.91
CA ASP A 13 9.38 30.00 -21.63
C ASP A 13 9.02 28.68 -20.93
N VAL A 14 9.27 27.52 -21.54
CA VAL A 14 9.11 26.21 -20.94
C VAL A 14 10.29 25.91 -20.01
N LEU A 15 10.00 25.56 -18.78
CA LEU A 15 10.96 25.40 -17.69
C LEU A 15 10.75 24.09 -16.92
N PRO A 16 11.81 23.40 -16.49
CA PRO A 16 11.68 22.33 -15.53
C PRO A 16 11.47 22.86 -14.10
N TYR A 17 10.58 22.24 -13.37
CA TYR A 17 10.43 22.36 -11.91
C TYR A 17 10.75 21.03 -11.27
N TYR A 18 11.19 21.06 -10.02
CA TYR A 18 11.67 19.89 -9.31
C TYR A 18 10.84 19.66 -8.06
N GLN A 19 10.18 18.52 -7.98
CA GLN A 19 9.46 18.12 -6.78
C GLN A 19 10.29 17.11 -5.99
N ALA A 20 10.60 17.47 -4.75
CA ALA A 20 11.48 16.67 -3.90
C ALA A 20 10.82 15.37 -3.46
N ILE A 21 11.58 14.28 -3.51
CA ILE A 21 11.22 12.94 -3.03
C ILE A 21 12.06 12.63 -1.79
N PHE A 22 11.40 12.28 -0.70
CA PHE A 22 12.00 12.03 0.60
C PHE A 22 12.08 10.53 0.90
N SER A 23 13.17 10.11 1.51
CA SER A 23 13.35 8.75 2.03
C SER A 23 12.89 8.63 3.48
N ALA A 24 12.11 7.59 3.79
CA ALA A 24 11.79 7.19 5.16
C ALA A 24 13.03 6.78 5.96
N GLU A 25 13.98 6.09 5.31
CA GLU A 25 15.18 5.53 5.93
C GLU A 25 16.18 6.64 6.28
N GLU A 26 16.47 7.53 5.33
CA GLU A 26 17.48 8.56 5.44
C GLU A 26 16.93 9.88 6.00
N GLN A 27 15.60 10.06 5.93
CA GLN A 27 14.87 11.28 6.36
C GLN A 27 15.39 12.54 5.67
N LYS A 28 15.81 12.37 4.41
CA LYS A 28 16.33 13.42 3.53
C LYS A 28 15.82 13.28 2.10
N ILE A 29 16.05 14.29 1.29
CA ILE A 29 15.77 14.24 -0.15
C ILE A 29 16.72 13.23 -0.79
N ILE A 30 16.14 12.29 -1.58
CA ILE A 30 16.90 11.28 -2.34
C ILE A 30 16.90 11.54 -3.83
N GLY A 31 16.04 12.42 -4.30
CA GLY A 31 15.90 12.75 -5.71
C GLY A 31 14.79 13.75 -5.94
N TYR A 32 14.57 14.06 -7.19
CA TYR A 32 13.53 14.97 -7.64
C TYR A 32 12.80 14.42 -8.85
N GLU A 33 11.48 14.60 -8.87
CA GLU A 33 10.68 14.43 -10.07
C GLU A 33 10.74 15.71 -10.90
N VAL A 34 11.01 15.55 -12.19
CA VAL A 34 11.06 16.64 -13.17
C VAL A 34 9.66 16.90 -13.68
N LEU A 35 9.18 18.12 -13.49
CA LEU A 35 7.84 18.55 -13.86
C LEU A 35 7.90 19.71 -14.85
N GLY A 36 7.20 19.59 -15.98
CA GLY A 36 7.09 20.68 -16.96
C GLY A 36 6.25 21.84 -16.45
N ARG A 37 6.76 23.05 -16.63
CA ARG A 37 6.07 24.31 -16.38
C ARG A 37 6.28 25.25 -17.55
N ILE A 38 5.41 26.24 -17.68
CA ILE A 38 5.57 27.34 -18.64
C ILE A 38 5.27 28.67 -17.96
N LEU A 39 6.05 29.68 -18.29
CA LEU A 39 5.77 31.06 -17.89
C LEU A 39 4.81 31.68 -18.93
N ALA A 40 3.54 31.82 -18.55
CA ALA A 40 2.51 32.43 -19.39
C ALA A 40 1.84 33.56 -18.62
N ASP A 41 1.66 34.73 -19.25
CA ASP A 41 1.04 35.91 -18.63
C ASP A 41 1.63 36.31 -17.26
N SER A 42 2.94 36.14 -17.10
CA SER A 42 3.69 36.34 -15.86
C SER A 42 3.35 35.38 -14.71
N GLU A 43 2.66 34.27 -15.00
CA GLU A 43 2.35 33.21 -14.05
C GLU A 43 2.96 31.88 -14.49
N ILE A 44 3.41 31.09 -13.52
CA ILE A 44 3.91 29.73 -13.78
C ILE A 44 2.75 28.76 -13.82
N GLN A 45 2.55 28.10 -14.96
CA GLN A 45 1.48 27.13 -15.19
C GLN A 45 2.04 25.72 -15.39
N SER A 46 1.27 24.72 -14.94
CA SER A 46 1.64 23.30 -15.15
C SER A 46 1.38 22.88 -16.59
N LEU A 47 2.33 22.14 -17.17
CA LEU A 47 2.17 21.48 -18.46
C LEU A 47 1.52 20.09 -18.37
N GLY A 48 1.13 19.63 -17.17
CA GLY A 48 0.40 18.37 -17.00
C GLY A 48 -0.83 18.26 -17.92
N PRO A 49 -1.75 19.26 -17.97
CA PRO A 49 -2.89 19.22 -18.89
C PRO A 49 -2.52 19.13 -20.37
N PHE A 50 -1.38 19.71 -20.78
CA PHE A 50 -0.88 19.62 -22.16
C PHE A 50 -0.48 18.16 -22.50
N PHE A 51 0.24 17.49 -21.62
CA PHE A 51 0.66 16.10 -21.86
C PHE A 51 -0.50 15.10 -21.80
N LEU A 52 -1.52 15.36 -20.99
CA LEU A 52 -2.70 14.49 -20.84
C LEU A 52 -3.73 14.67 -21.96
N ASP A 53 -3.68 15.75 -22.73
CA ASP A 53 -4.65 15.99 -23.80
C ASP A 53 -4.36 15.10 -25.02
N ALA A 54 -5.27 14.17 -25.32
CA ALA A 54 -5.17 13.28 -26.46
C ALA A 54 -5.33 13.99 -27.83
N GLY A 55 -5.85 15.20 -27.83
CA GLY A 55 -5.99 16.02 -29.05
C GLY A 55 -4.69 16.68 -29.53
N ILE A 56 -3.62 16.64 -28.72
CA ILE A 56 -2.35 17.26 -29.06
C ILE A 56 -1.48 16.25 -29.80
N PRO A 57 -0.92 16.62 -31.00
CA PRO A 57 -0.04 15.76 -31.74
C PRO A 57 1.17 15.29 -30.90
N GLU A 58 1.54 14.03 -31.08
CA GLU A 58 2.66 13.39 -30.37
C GLU A 58 3.98 14.10 -30.56
N GLU A 59 4.20 14.60 -31.79
CA GLU A 59 5.41 15.36 -32.16
C GLU A 59 5.58 16.62 -31.30
N TYR A 60 4.47 17.29 -30.97
CA TYR A 60 4.49 18.49 -30.12
C TYR A 60 4.82 18.14 -28.67
N LYS A 61 4.24 17.03 -28.16
CA LYS A 61 4.57 16.52 -26.84
C LYS A 61 6.04 16.15 -26.72
N LEU A 62 6.59 15.44 -27.71
CA LEU A 62 8.01 15.07 -27.76
C LEU A 62 8.93 16.28 -27.77
N GLU A 63 8.60 17.33 -28.53
CA GLU A 63 9.43 18.55 -28.63
C GLU A 63 9.49 19.25 -27.28
N VAL A 64 8.33 19.44 -26.62
CA VAL A 64 8.23 20.08 -25.29
C VAL A 64 8.91 19.23 -24.21
N ASP A 65 8.70 17.92 -24.21
CA ASP A 65 9.30 17.01 -23.25
C ASP A 65 10.83 16.98 -23.35
N ASN A 66 11.35 16.85 -24.57
CA ASN A 66 12.78 16.92 -24.84
C ASN A 66 13.40 18.24 -24.36
N ARG A 67 12.70 19.37 -24.49
CA ARG A 67 13.15 20.66 -23.99
C ARG A 67 13.26 20.66 -22.47
N ILE A 68 12.22 20.16 -21.79
CA ILE A 68 12.18 20.07 -20.32
C ILE A 68 13.30 19.16 -19.81
N ILE A 69 13.44 17.97 -20.39
CA ILE A 69 14.42 16.97 -19.97
C ILE A 69 15.84 17.51 -20.13
N ARG A 70 16.19 18.08 -21.28
CA ARG A 70 17.54 18.63 -21.51
C ARG A 70 17.87 19.73 -20.51
N GLN A 71 16.97 20.68 -20.29
CA GLN A 71 17.19 21.74 -19.30
C GLN A 71 17.32 21.17 -17.88
N ALA A 72 16.52 20.18 -17.54
CA ALA A 72 16.61 19.54 -16.22
C ALA A 72 17.96 18.83 -16.06
N LEU A 73 18.39 18.06 -17.05
CA LEU A 73 19.66 17.34 -16.99
C LEU A 73 20.86 18.27 -16.94
N ASP A 74 20.81 19.42 -17.62
CA ASP A 74 21.84 20.45 -17.52
C ASP A 74 21.95 20.97 -16.07
N CYS A 75 20.83 21.16 -15.35
CA CYS A 75 20.84 21.51 -13.94
C CYS A 75 21.40 20.38 -13.03
N PHE A 76 21.10 19.11 -13.36
CA PHE A 76 21.58 17.95 -12.60
C PHE A 76 23.09 17.69 -12.76
N LEU A 77 23.74 18.23 -13.78
CA LEU A 77 25.21 18.19 -13.92
C LEU A 77 25.91 18.91 -12.76
N GLU A 78 25.29 19.97 -12.23
CA GLU A 78 25.83 20.78 -11.12
C GLU A 78 25.29 20.31 -9.75
N ALA A 79 24.34 19.39 -9.72
CA ALA A 79 23.68 18.90 -8.50
C ALA A 79 24.50 17.81 -7.82
N ASP A 80 24.12 17.50 -6.55
CA ASP A 80 24.68 16.37 -5.79
C ASP A 80 24.55 15.06 -6.61
N SER A 81 25.67 14.38 -6.80
CA SER A 81 25.77 13.16 -7.61
C SER A 81 24.97 11.96 -7.07
N GLU A 82 24.50 12.01 -5.82
CA GLU A 82 23.67 10.96 -5.23
C GLU A 82 22.18 11.15 -5.46
N LEU A 83 21.74 12.30 -6.01
CA LEU A 83 20.34 12.57 -6.25
C LEU A 83 19.81 11.73 -7.43
N LEU A 84 18.71 11.05 -7.21
CA LEU A 84 17.96 10.36 -8.27
C LEU A 84 17.16 11.37 -9.10
N ILE A 85 16.97 11.04 -10.37
CA ILE A 85 16.29 11.88 -11.37
C ILE A 85 15.08 11.09 -11.86
N PHE A 86 13.90 11.51 -11.42
CA PHE A 86 12.63 10.89 -11.81
C PHE A 86 12.06 11.63 -13.01
N MET A 87 11.75 10.89 -14.07
CA MET A 87 11.26 11.46 -15.33
C MET A 87 10.03 10.69 -15.79
N ASN A 88 8.94 11.43 -15.99
CA ASN A 88 7.73 10.92 -16.60
C ASN A 88 7.95 10.63 -18.08
N GLN A 89 7.52 9.46 -18.55
CA GLN A 89 7.56 9.09 -19.95
C GLN A 89 6.26 8.41 -20.38
N ASP A 90 5.72 8.88 -21.49
CA ASP A 90 4.60 8.19 -22.12
C ASP A 90 5.12 6.93 -22.81
N ALA A 91 4.61 5.75 -22.41
CA ALA A 91 5.03 4.47 -22.96
C ALA A 91 4.74 4.34 -24.46
N ASN A 92 3.67 4.97 -24.99
CA ASN A 92 3.37 4.95 -26.41
C ASN A 92 4.41 5.75 -27.20
N LEU A 93 4.75 6.97 -26.72
CA LEU A 93 5.79 7.80 -27.34
C LEU A 93 7.16 7.11 -27.30
N LEU A 94 7.50 6.52 -26.17
CA LEU A 94 8.75 5.80 -25.98
C LEU A 94 8.88 4.61 -26.93
N MET A 95 7.77 3.94 -27.24
CA MET A 95 7.75 2.77 -28.13
C MET A 95 7.72 3.11 -29.61
N LEU A 96 7.61 4.38 -30.01
CA LEU A 96 7.69 4.77 -31.45
C LEU A 96 9.01 4.35 -32.13
N ASP A 97 10.10 4.39 -31.36
CA ASP A 97 11.43 3.97 -31.81
C ASP A 97 12.07 2.92 -30.87
N HIS A 98 11.25 2.19 -30.13
CA HIS A 98 11.68 1.21 -29.10
C HIS A 98 12.61 1.80 -28.04
N GLY A 99 12.46 3.10 -27.74
CA GLY A 99 13.20 3.82 -26.70
C GLY A 99 14.64 4.18 -27.08
N GLU A 100 15.06 4.00 -28.35
CA GLU A 100 16.45 4.22 -28.76
C GLU A 100 16.86 5.68 -28.57
N SER A 101 16.08 6.64 -29.05
CA SER A 101 16.39 8.07 -28.93
C SER A 101 16.49 8.56 -27.51
N PHE A 102 15.60 8.05 -26.62
CA PHE A 102 15.64 8.41 -25.22
C PHE A 102 16.88 7.84 -24.51
N LEU A 103 17.24 6.59 -24.78
CA LEU A 103 18.47 6.00 -24.23
C LEU A 103 19.74 6.71 -24.74
N GLU A 104 19.76 7.12 -26.02
CA GLU A 104 20.86 7.91 -26.56
C GLU A 104 21.01 9.26 -25.85
N LEU A 105 19.90 9.94 -25.58
CA LEU A 105 19.89 11.15 -24.77
C LEU A 105 20.48 10.91 -23.36
N LEU A 106 20.08 9.84 -22.67
CA LEU A 106 20.62 9.53 -21.35
C LEU A 106 22.14 9.23 -21.41
N LYS A 107 22.59 8.52 -22.45
CA LYS A 107 24.02 8.24 -22.67
C LYS A 107 24.83 9.51 -23.02
N GLU A 108 24.23 10.47 -23.73
CA GLU A 108 24.85 11.79 -23.95
C GLU A 108 25.17 12.46 -22.58
N TYR A 109 24.23 12.39 -21.64
CA TYR A 109 24.43 12.98 -20.32
C TYR A 109 25.30 12.12 -19.39
N GLU A 110 25.34 10.81 -19.60
CA GLU A 110 26.35 9.94 -18.95
C GLU A 110 27.77 10.37 -19.32
N ALA A 111 28.01 10.65 -20.58
CA ALA A 111 29.31 11.14 -21.06
C ALA A 111 29.66 12.54 -20.47
N LYS A 112 28.65 13.31 -20.05
CA LYS A 112 28.83 14.60 -19.37
C LYS A 112 28.99 14.45 -17.84
N GLY A 113 28.72 13.26 -17.24
CA GLY A 113 28.95 12.97 -15.84
C GLY A 113 27.72 12.57 -15.00
N ILE A 114 26.54 12.34 -15.60
CA ILE A 114 25.37 11.84 -14.90
C ILE A 114 25.30 10.32 -15.05
N GLU A 115 25.61 9.58 -14.01
CA GLU A 115 25.59 8.11 -14.05
C GLU A 115 24.18 7.55 -14.30
N LEU A 116 24.05 6.54 -15.19
CA LEU A 116 22.74 6.02 -15.64
C LEU A 116 21.90 5.42 -14.50
N HIS A 117 22.51 4.91 -13.44
CA HIS A 117 21.78 4.38 -12.28
C HIS A 117 21.03 5.45 -11.45
N ARG A 118 21.27 6.73 -11.72
CA ARG A 118 20.54 7.85 -11.10
C ARG A 118 19.16 8.07 -11.72
N PHE A 119 18.92 7.55 -12.92
CA PHE A 119 17.65 7.74 -13.61
C PHE A 119 16.58 6.76 -13.10
N VAL A 120 15.39 7.31 -12.89
CA VAL A 120 14.16 6.58 -12.59
C VAL A 120 13.13 6.98 -13.65
N LEU A 121 12.75 6.03 -14.48
CA LEU A 121 11.75 6.22 -15.51
C LEU A 121 10.36 5.91 -14.96
N GLU A 122 9.49 6.89 -14.97
CA GLU A 122 8.11 6.77 -14.52
C GLU A 122 7.19 6.51 -15.70
N ILE A 123 6.44 5.41 -15.66
CA ILE A 123 5.55 4.98 -16.74
C ILE A 123 4.16 4.72 -16.18
N THR A 124 3.15 5.13 -16.94
CA THR A 124 1.75 4.83 -16.65
C THR A 124 1.30 3.65 -17.52
N GLU A 125 1.05 2.47 -16.91
CA GLU A 125 0.80 1.22 -17.63
C GLU A 125 -0.57 1.15 -18.29
N HIS A 126 -1.58 1.80 -17.72
CA HIS A 126 -2.97 1.67 -18.20
C HIS A 126 -3.23 2.41 -19.52
N ASN A 127 -2.45 3.43 -19.85
CA ASN A 127 -2.56 4.21 -21.08
C ASN A 127 -1.79 3.57 -22.27
N PHE A 128 -1.04 2.50 -22.02
CA PHE A 128 -0.27 1.87 -23.07
C PHE A 128 -1.16 0.96 -23.94
N GLU A 129 -1.22 1.24 -25.25
CA GLU A 129 -2.03 0.53 -26.23
C GLU A 129 -1.24 -0.52 -27.03
N GLY A 130 0.09 -0.53 -26.90
CA GLY A 130 0.97 -1.43 -27.64
C GLY A 130 1.12 -2.82 -27.00
N ASP A 131 2.11 -3.56 -27.52
CA ASP A 131 2.46 -4.89 -27.01
C ASP A 131 3.26 -4.78 -25.71
N MET A 132 2.66 -5.28 -24.60
CA MET A 132 3.26 -5.24 -23.27
C MET A 132 4.57 -6.05 -23.17
N GLU A 133 4.74 -7.12 -23.95
CA GLU A 133 5.99 -7.90 -23.97
C GLU A 133 7.12 -7.09 -24.59
N GLN A 134 6.85 -6.35 -25.65
CA GLN A 134 7.85 -5.47 -26.27
C GLN A 134 8.26 -4.33 -25.32
N LEU A 135 7.28 -3.71 -24.64
CA LEU A 135 7.56 -2.70 -23.61
C LEU A 135 8.44 -3.29 -22.49
N TYR A 136 8.07 -4.48 -21.99
CA TYR A 136 8.86 -5.17 -20.97
C TYR A 136 10.32 -5.41 -21.44
N HIS A 137 10.52 -5.89 -22.66
CA HIS A 137 11.86 -6.15 -23.19
C HIS A 137 12.70 -4.87 -23.30
N MET A 138 12.09 -3.78 -23.74
CA MET A 138 12.74 -2.49 -23.81
C MET A 138 13.14 -1.98 -22.41
N LEU A 139 12.21 -2.05 -21.44
CA LEU A 139 12.49 -1.66 -20.04
C LEU A 139 13.52 -2.58 -19.37
N ALA A 140 13.50 -3.88 -19.65
CA ALA A 140 14.52 -4.82 -19.19
C ALA A 140 15.90 -4.46 -19.75
N TYR A 141 15.97 -4.01 -21.00
CA TYR A 141 17.21 -3.52 -21.59
C TYR A 141 17.71 -2.25 -20.86
N TYR A 142 16.84 -1.31 -20.52
CA TYR A 142 17.21 -0.11 -19.75
C TYR A 142 17.78 -0.47 -18.38
N ARG A 143 17.19 -1.48 -17.70
CA ARG A 143 17.74 -1.97 -16.42
C ARG A 143 19.14 -2.51 -16.52
N THR A 144 19.59 -3.02 -17.69
CA THR A 144 20.99 -3.46 -17.85
C THR A 144 21.99 -2.31 -17.70
N TYR A 145 21.53 -1.09 -17.85
CA TYR A 145 22.32 0.14 -17.61
C TYR A 145 22.15 0.68 -16.19
N GLY A 146 21.36 0.03 -15.33
CA GLY A 146 21.08 0.48 -13.98
C GLY A 146 19.93 1.48 -13.86
N ILE A 147 19.26 1.84 -14.97
CA ILE A 147 18.07 2.71 -14.97
C ILE A 147 16.94 1.97 -14.22
N LYS A 148 16.30 2.65 -13.29
CA LYS A 148 15.17 2.12 -12.50
C LYS A 148 13.85 2.44 -13.19
N ILE A 149 12.86 1.57 -12.99
CA ILE A 149 11.52 1.73 -13.54
C ILE A 149 10.52 1.93 -12.39
N ALA A 150 9.76 3.00 -12.47
CA ALA A 150 8.63 3.26 -11.59
C ALA A 150 7.32 3.13 -12.38
N VAL A 151 6.33 2.41 -11.83
CA VAL A 151 4.97 2.42 -12.37
C VAL A 151 4.16 3.42 -11.60
N ASP A 152 3.57 4.35 -12.34
CA ASP A 152 2.87 5.52 -11.82
C ASP A 152 1.35 5.36 -11.74
N ASN A 153 0.69 6.20 -10.94
CA ASN A 153 -0.77 6.31 -10.78
C ASN A 153 -1.46 5.02 -10.26
N ILE A 154 -0.76 4.20 -9.49
CA ILE A 154 -1.36 3.00 -8.88
C ILE A 154 -2.46 3.37 -7.89
N GLY A 155 -3.67 2.81 -8.11
CA GLY A 155 -4.83 3.03 -7.24
C GLY A 155 -5.72 4.20 -7.65
N LYS A 156 -5.38 5.00 -8.66
CA LYS A 156 -6.19 6.11 -9.18
C LYS A 156 -7.24 5.66 -10.20
N GLU A 157 -6.84 4.73 -11.06
CA GLU A 157 -7.67 4.10 -12.07
C GLU A 157 -7.60 2.57 -11.94
N SER A 158 -8.20 1.82 -12.87
CA SER A 158 -8.17 0.36 -12.87
C SER A 158 -6.77 -0.17 -13.20
N SER A 159 -5.87 -0.18 -12.21
CA SER A 159 -4.54 -0.78 -12.35
C SER A 159 -4.65 -2.26 -12.66
N ASN A 160 -3.98 -2.71 -13.71
CA ASN A 160 -3.93 -4.12 -14.08
C ASN A 160 -2.75 -4.80 -13.41
N LEU A 161 -3.03 -5.67 -12.42
CA LEU A 161 -2.01 -6.38 -11.65
C LEU A 161 -1.10 -7.26 -12.53
N ASP A 162 -1.64 -7.83 -13.61
CA ASP A 162 -0.86 -8.65 -14.54
C ASP A 162 0.17 -7.79 -15.29
N ARG A 163 -0.21 -6.57 -15.70
CA ARG A 163 0.72 -5.61 -16.31
C ARG A 163 1.83 -5.18 -15.34
N ILE A 164 1.45 -4.86 -14.09
CA ILE A 164 2.42 -4.51 -13.05
C ILE A 164 3.40 -5.67 -12.80
N ALA A 165 2.89 -6.91 -12.71
CA ALA A 165 3.73 -8.08 -12.50
C ALA A 165 4.67 -8.32 -13.70
N LEU A 166 4.19 -8.14 -14.92
CA LEU A 166 4.99 -8.27 -16.14
C LEU A 166 6.11 -7.24 -16.19
N LEU A 167 5.80 -5.97 -15.90
CA LEU A 167 6.79 -4.89 -15.92
C LEU A 167 7.87 -5.03 -14.83
N SER A 168 7.58 -5.79 -13.75
CA SER A 168 8.51 -6.03 -12.63
C SER A 168 9.19 -4.73 -12.15
N PRO A 169 8.44 -3.70 -11.76
CA PRO A 169 9.00 -2.38 -11.47
C PRO A 169 9.89 -2.36 -10.23
N ASP A 170 10.83 -1.43 -10.20
CA ASP A 170 11.66 -1.13 -9.03
C ASP A 170 10.87 -0.31 -7.99
N LEU A 171 9.92 0.53 -8.47
CA LEU A 171 9.07 1.37 -7.64
C LEU A 171 7.61 1.29 -8.09
N LEU A 172 6.70 1.41 -7.12
CA LEU A 172 5.27 1.64 -7.36
C LEU A 172 4.91 2.99 -6.74
N LYS A 173 4.40 3.92 -7.55
CA LYS A 173 3.90 5.22 -7.10
C LYS A 173 2.41 5.11 -6.79
N ILE A 174 2.03 5.49 -5.57
CA ILE A 174 0.66 5.40 -5.05
C ILE A 174 0.16 6.81 -4.77
N ASP A 175 -0.89 7.20 -5.51
CA ASP A 175 -1.59 8.47 -5.33
C ASP A 175 -2.53 8.41 -4.10
N LEU A 176 -2.35 9.37 -3.18
CA LEU A 176 -3.19 9.51 -1.99
C LEU A 176 -4.34 10.52 -2.15
N GLN A 177 -4.64 10.99 -3.36
CA GLN A 177 -5.76 11.93 -3.57
C GLN A 177 -7.10 11.41 -3.08
N ALA A 178 -7.36 10.12 -3.23
CA ALA A 178 -8.60 9.52 -2.75
C ALA A 178 -8.77 9.58 -1.21
N LEU A 179 -7.69 9.77 -0.46
CA LEU A 179 -7.72 9.99 0.99
C LEU A 179 -8.05 11.45 1.39
N LYS A 180 -8.15 12.38 0.43
CA LYS A 180 -8.51 13.78 0.71
C LYS A 180 -9.99 13.98 1.01
N VAL A 181 -10.85 13.13 0.47
CA VAL A 181 -12.30 13.19 0.67
C VAL A 181 -12.64 12.45 1.95
N SER A 182 -12.98 13.20 2.98
CA SER A 182 -13.44 12.79 4.31
C SER A 182 -13.86 11.32 4.43
N GLN A 183 -13.03 10.52 5.06
CA GLN A 183 -13.12 9.09 5.31
C GLN A 183 -13.08 8.25 4.02
N PRO A 184 -11.91 7.70 3.67
CA PRO A 184 -11.82 6.70 2.61
C PRO A 184 -12.78 5.54 2.94
N SER A 185 -13.42 5.00 1.91
CA SER A 185 -14.19 3.77 2.15
C SER A 185 -13.24 2.70 2.70
N PRO A 186 -13.67 1.88 3.66
CA PRO A 186 -12.85 0.76 4.15
C PRO A 186 -12.27 -0.09 3.02
N SER A 187 -13.02 -0.22 1.91
CA SER A 187 -12.58 -0.92 0.70
C SER A 187 -11.32 -0.32 0.07
N TYR A 188 -11.18 1.02 0.07
CA TYR A 188 -10.00 1.68 -0.50
C TYR A 188 -8.74 1.40 0.35
N GLU A 189 -8.86 1.43 1.67
CA GLU A 189 -7.74 1.07 2.56
C GLU A 189 -7.29 -0.39 2.35
N HIS A 190 -8.23 -1.31 2.15
CA HIS A 190 -7.92 -2.71 1.85
C HIS A 190 -7.22 -2.88 0.50
N VAL A 191 -7.59 -2.10 -0.52
CA VAL A 191 -6.90 -2.10 -1.82
C VAL A 191 -5.46 -1.63 -1.67
N LEU A 192 -5.24 -0.49 -1.00
CA LEU A 192 -3.89 0.04 -0.77
C LEU A 192 -3.02 -0.91 0.06
N TYR A 193 -3.59 -1.54 1.08
CA TYR A 193 -2.90 -2.58 1.85
C TYR A 193 -2.50 -3.77 0.95
N SER A 194 -3.39 -4.21 0.06
CA SER A 194 -3.11 -5.30 -0.88
C SER A 194 -1.99 -4.94 -1.86
N ILE A 195 -1.97 -3.68 -2.35
CA ILE A 195 -0.88 -3.16 -3.19
C ILE A 195 0.44 -3.14 -2.42
N SER A 196 0.42 -2.77 -1.14
CA SER A 196 1.61 -2.79 -0.28
C SER A 196 2.17 -4.19 -0.09
N LEU A 197 1.30 -5.20 0.03
CA LEU A 197 1.70 -6.61 0.07
C LEU A 197 2.27 -7.07 -1.27
N LEU A 198 1.64 -6.68 -2.38
CA LEU A 198 2.13 -6.98 -3.73
C LEU A 198 3.54 -6.41 -3.92
N ALA A 199 3.75 -5.13 -3.64
CA ALA A 199 5.04 -4.47 -3.74
C ALA A 199 6.13 -5.24 -2.98
N ARG A 200 5.84 -5.64 -1.73
CA ARG A 200 6.76 -6.47 -0.93
C ARG A 200 7.07 -7.82 -1.60
N LYS A 201 6.08 -8.45 -2.21
CA LYS A 201 6.25 -9.77 -2.86
C LYS A 201 7.07 -9.70 -4.14
N ILE A 202 6.91 -8.64 -4.92
CA ILE A 202 7.68 -8.43 -6.17
C ILE A 202 9.01 -7.70 -5.93
N GLY A 203 9.29 -7.23 -4.71
CA GLY A 203 10.53 -6.52 -4.37
C GLY A 203 10.54 -5.05 -4.78
N ALA A 204 9.39 -4.45 -5.12
CA ALA A 204 9.26 -3.05 -5.46
C ALA A 204 9.22 -2.14 -4.22
N ALA A 205 9.86 -0.98 -4.27
CA ALA A 205 9.71 0.05 -3.25
C ALA A 205 8.42 0.85 -3.48
N LEU A 206 7.77 1.27 -2.39
CA LEU A 206 6.59 2.14 -2.47
C LEU A 206 7.01 3.61 -2.35
N LEU A 207 6.55 4.42 -3.30
CA LEU A 207 6.57 5.87 -3.27
C LEU A 207 5.12 6.35 -3.15
N PHE A 208 4.80 7.03 -2.06
CA PHE A 208 3.49 7.66 -1.89
C PHE A 208 3.57 9.12 -2.29
N GLU A 209 2.67 9.50 -3.19
CA GLU A 209 2.59 10.84 -3.74
C GLU A 209 1.31 11.59 -3.33
N ASP A 210 1.22 12.87 -3.69
CA ASP A 210 0.11 13.76 -3.32
C ASP A 210 -0.19 13.84 -1.82
N ILE A 211 0.86 13.73 -1.02
CA ILE A 211 0.76 13.93 0.43
C ILE A 211 0.55 15.42 0.72
N GLU A 212 -0.64 15.79 1.22
CA GLU A 212 -1.01 17.17 1.56
C GLU A 212 -1.24 17.39 3.04
N ALA A 213 -1.28 16.32 3.86
CA ALA A 213 -1.54 16.40 5.28
C ALA A 213 -0.73 15.37 6.09
N ASN A 214 -0.53 15.65 7.38
CA ASN A 214 0.21 14.77 8.29
C ASN A 214 -0.38 13.35 8.37
N PHE A 215 -1.72 13.21 8.38
CA PHE A 215 -2.36 11.90 8.46
C PHE A 215 -2.10 11.04 7.21
N GLN A 216 -1.95 11.66 6.02
CA GLN A 216 -1.56 10.95 4.79
C GLN A 216 -0.11 10.48 4.87
N LEU A 217 0.80 11.29 5.41
CA LEU A 217 2.19 10.88 5.65
C LEU A 217 2.25 9.72 6.65
N GLN A 218 1.47 9.78 7.73
CA GLN A 218 1.37 8.68 8.71
C GLN A 218 0.82 7.41 8.06
N TYR A 219 -0.22 7.54 7.23
CA TYR A 219 -0.81 6.44 6.49
C TYR A 219 0.22 5.79 5.54
N ALA A 220 0.91 6.60 4.74
CA ALA A 220 1.96 6.15 3.84
C ALA A 220 3.08 5.41 4.58
N TRP A 221 3.54 5.98 5.69
CA TRP A 221 4.56 5.37 6.55
C TRP A 221 4.10 4.02 7.13
N ARG A 222 2.88 3.93 7.62
CA ARG A 222 2.29 2.71 8.19
C ARG A 222 2.15 1.59 7.16
N ASN A 223 1.86 1.94 5.90
CA ASN A 223 1.70 1.00 4.81
C ASN A 223 3.00 0.67 4.05
N GLY A 224 4.15 0.93 4.65
CA GLY A 224 5.45 0.54 4.13
C GLY A 224 6.01 1.46 3.06
N GLY A 225 5.58 2.73 3.04
CA GLY A 225 6.16 3.76 2.19
C GLY A 225 7.65 3.93 2.46
N ARG A 226 8.44 3.70 1.43
CA ARG A 226 9.88 3.94 1.47
C ARG A 226 10.21 5.37 1.06
N TYR A 227 9.41 5.91 0.14
CA TYR A 227 9.57 7.25 -0.40
C TYR A 227 8.27 8.04 -0.30
N PHE A 228 8.39 9.36 -0.15
CA PHE A 228 7.27 10.27 0.07
C PHE A 228 7.43 11.54 -0.76
N GLN A 229 6.32 12.00 -1.36
CA GLN A 229 6.24 13.22 -2.15
C GLN A 229 4.90 13.91 -1.90
N GLY A 230 4.87 15.25 -1.96
CA GLY A 230 3.63 16.01 -1.85
C GLY A 230 3.81 17.38 -1.23
N TYR A 231 2.78 18.21 -1.33
CA TYR A 231 2.80 19.60 -0.88
C TYR A 231 2.92 19.76 0.63
N TYR A 232 2.53 18.75 1.38
CA TYR A 232 2.77 18.74 2.83
C TYR A 232 4.25 18.72 3.16
N LEU A 233 5.04 18.07 2.33
CA LEU A 233 6.51 18.06 2.46
C LEU A 233 7.10 19.31 1.84
N LEU A 234 7.09 19.39 0.51
CA LEU A 234 7.57 20.54 -0.26
C LEU A 234 6.79 20.66 -1.58
N SER A 235 6.50 21.89 -1.97
CA SER A 235 5.98 22.19 -3.31
C SER A 235 7.09 22.12 -4.35
N PRO A 236 6.77 21.85 -5.64
CA PRO A 236 7.73 21.94 -6.73
C PRO A 236 8.41 23.31 -6.77
N SER A 237 9.69 23.35 -7.07
CA SER A 237 10.49 24.57 -7.15
C SER A 237 11.44 24.56 -8.34
N GLU A 238 11.88 25.74 -8.78
CA GLU A 238 12.88 25.87 -9.85
C GLU A 238 14.28 25.41 -9.44
N LYS A 239 14.54 25.31 -8.14
CA LYS A 239 15.88 25.05 -7.61
C LYS A 239 15.87 23.83 -6.71
N PHE A 240 16.99 23.13 -6.70
CA PHE A 240 17.27 22.09 -5.72
C PHE A 240 17.45 22.69 -4.33
N LEU A 241 17.00 21.98 -3.33
CA LEU A 241 17.12 22.34 -1.93
C LEU A 241 18.17 21.46 -1.25
N GLU A 242 18.65 21.88 -0.09
CA GLU A 242 19.52 21.04 0.71
C GLU A 242 18.83 19.74 1.11
N ARG A 243 19.54 18.62 0.96
CA ARG A 243 18.96 17.27 1.14
C ARG A 243 18.32 17.04 2.51
N ASP A 244 18.84 17.69 3.54
CA ASP A 244 18.38 17.52 4.92
C ASP A 244 17.39 18.60 5.41
N VAL A 245 16.85 19.42 4.50
CA VAL A 245 15.96 20.56 4.79
C VAL A 245 14.78 20.20 5.71
N LEU A 246 14.21 19.01 5.60
CA LEU A 246 13.11 18.51 6.44
C LEU A 246 13.54 17.45 7.46
N LYS A 247 14.80 17.09 7.55
CA LYS A 247 15.30 15.97 8.37
C LYS A 247 14.83 16.04 9.83
N ARG A 248 14.93 17.21 10.44
CA ARG A 248 14.50 17.42 11.84
C ARG A 248 12.99 17.23 12.00
N ARG A 249 12.21 17.76 11.05
CA ARG A 249 10.74 17.65 11.04
C ARG A 249 10.32 16.20 10.87
N LEU A 250 10.82 15.51 9.84
CA LEU A 250 10.52 14.11 9.57
C LEU A 250 10.90 13.19 10.73
N LYS A 251 12.04 13.42 11.34
CA LYS A 251 12.45 12.65 12.52
C LYS A 251 11.46 12.80 13.68
N THR A 252 10.93 13.99 13.90
CA THR A 252 9.93 14.26 14.95
C THR A 252 8.61 13.61 14.62
N GLU A 253 8.11 13.74 13.39
CA GLU A 253 6.85 13.17 12.95
C GLU A 253 6.89 11.64 13.00
N PHE A 254 7.94 11.01 12.48
CA PHE A 254 8.10 9.56 12.53
C PHE A 254 8.22 9.04 13.96
N HIS A 255 8.87 9.78 14.85
CA HIS A 255 8.89 9.41 16.27
C HIS A 255 7.48 9.41 16.89
N GLN A 256 6.65 10.39 16.54
CA GLN A 256 5.24 10.45 16.97
C GLN A 256 4.44 9.27 16.39
N PHE A 257 4.62 8.94 15.10
CA PHE A 257 3.97 7.78 14.48
C PHE A 257 4.35 6.47 15.18
N ILE A 258 5.65 6.26 15.41
CA ILE A 258 6.16 5.08 16.13
C ILE A 258 5.55 4.99 17.54
N THR A 259 5.49 6.12 18.25
CA THR A 259 4.94 6.15 19.62
C THR A 259 3.45 5.80 19.63
N HIS A 260 2.69 6.34 18.66
CA HIS A 260 1.27 6.04 18.49
C HIS A 260 1.04 4.56 18.17
N GLU A 261 1.77 4.01 17.19
CA GLU A 261 1.62 2.60 16.81
C GLU A 261 2.05 1.64 17.93
N LYS A 262 3.10 1.95 18.67
CA LYS A 262 3.50 1.16 19.85
C LYS A 262 2.37 1.12 20.88
N LYS A 263 1.78 2.26 21.21
CA LYS A 263 0.67 2.32 22.17
C LYS A 263 -0.52 1.50 21.68
N LYS A 264 -0.86 1.58 20.38
CA LYS A 264 -1.93 0.77 19.80
C LYS A 264 -1.64 -0.73 19.94
N LEU A 265 -0.43 -1.18 19.62
CA LEU A 265 -0.02 -2.58 19.74
C LEU A 265 -0.02 -3.06 21.18
N GLU A 266 0.41 -2.24 22.15
CA GLU A 266 0.37 -2.53 23.56
C GLU A 266 -1.09 -2.74 24.04
N THR A 267 -1.99 -1.85 23.64
CA THR A 267 -3.42 -1.96 23.98
C THR A 267 -4.04 -3.24 23.41
N VAL A 268 -3.76 -3.55 22.12
CA VAL A 268 -4.21 -4.83 21.50
C VAL A 268 -3.69 -6.04 22.29
N HIS A 269 -2.42 -5.99 22.68
CA HIS A 269 -1.83 -7.09 23.45
C HIS A 269 -2.51 -7.25 24.84
N GLU A 270 -2.73 -6.15 25.56
CA GLU A 270 -3.39 -6.17 26.86
C GLU A 270 -4.82 -6.72 26.77
N HIS A 271 -5.61 -6.30 25.79
CA HIS A 271 -6.96 -6.83 25.54
C HIS A 271 -6.92 -8.32 25.20
N SER A 272 -5.97 -8.74 24.36
CA SER A 272 -5.79 -10.16 24.01
C SER A 272 -5.50 -11.00 25.26
N GLU A 273 -4.63 -10.52 26.16
CA GLU A 273 -4.32 -11.19 27.41
C GLU A 273 -5.52 -11.28 28.36
N GLN A 274 -6.30 -10.21 28.48
CA GLN A 274 -7.51 -10.17 29.31
C GLN A 274 -8.56 -11.13 28.77
N PHE A 275 -8.78 -11.12 27.45
CA PHE A 275 -9.73 -12.02 26.80
C PHE A 275 -9.29 -13.48 26.93
N TYR A 276 -8.01 -13.78 26.73
CA TYR A 276 -7.45 -15.11 26.97
C TYR A 276 -7.75 -15.61 28.39
N LYS A 277 -7.49 -14.79 29.42
CA LYS A 277 -7.76 -15.16 30.82
C LYS A 277 -9.25 -15.45 31.05
N ARG A 278 -10.13 -14.63 30.44
CA ARG A 278 -11.59 -14.82 30.54
C ARG A 278 -12.02 -16.16 29.94
N VAL A 279 -11.61 -16.42 28.68
CA VAL A 279 -11.91 -17.68 27.99
C VAL A 279 -11.33 -18.88 28.74
N HIS A 280 -10.08 -18.78 29.20
CA HIS A 280 -9.42 -19.84 29.95
C HIS A 280 -10.15 -20.18 31.26
N GLN A 281 -10.65 -19.17 31.97
CA GLN A 281 -11.45 -19.38 33.19
C GLN A 281 -12.79 -20.07 32.88
N ALA A 282 -13.52 -19.60 31.85
CA ALA A 282 -14.77 -20.17 31.39
C ALA A 282 -14.59 -21.65 30.99
N VAL A 283 -13.62 -21.91 30.10
CA VAL A 283 -13.28 -23.29 29.65
C VAL A 283 -12.93 -24.19 30.84
N THR A 284 -12.07 -23.71 31.76
CA THR A 284 -11.65 -24.50 32.93
C THR A 284 -12.81 -24.79 33.89
N SER A 285 -13.72 -23.83 34.07
CA SER A 285 -14.92 -24.00 34.87
C SER A 285 -15.87 -25.03 34.28
N LEU A 286 -16.17 -24.91 32.99
CA LEU A 286 -17.10 -25.80 32.30
C LEU A 286 -16.58 -27.24 32.17
N ARG A 287 -15.26 -27.45 31.99
CA ARG A 287 -14.64 -28.79 31.94
C ARG A 287 -14.81 -29.57 33.25
N LYS A 288 -14.95 -28.90 34.41
CA LYS A 288 -15.20 -29.53 35.70
C LYS A 288 -16.62 -30.08 35.84
N ASN A 289 -17.57 -29.61 35.01
CA ASN A 289 -18.99 -29.93 35.11
C ASN A 289 -19.41 -31.23 34.43
N ASN A 290 -18.47 -32.06 33.92
CA ASN A 290 -18.72 -33.32 33.22
C ASN A 290 -19.89 -33.23 32.22
N LEU A 291 -19.78 -32.33 31.25
CA LEU A 291 -20.80 -32.14 30.21
C LEU A 291 -20.89 -33.38 29.30
N SER A 292 -22.09 -33.64 28.76
CA SER A 292 -22.41 -34.87 28.06
C SER A 292 -21.80 -34.91 26.63
N SER A 293 -21.51 -33.75 26.02
CA SER A 293 -20.94 -33.63 24.68
C SER A 293 -20.20 -32.30 24.48
N ASP A 294 -19.38 -32.22 23.45
CA ASP A 294 -18.73 -30.99 23.03
C ASP A 294 -19.74 -29.93 22.55
N ASP A 295 -20.86 -30.35 21.96
CA ASP A 295 -21.96 -29.43 21.60
C ASP A 295 -22.59 -28.77 22.84
N ASP A 296 -22.79 -29.54 23.91
CA ASP A 296 -23.30 -28.98 25.17
C ASP A 296 -22.29 -28.07 25.83
N PHE A 297 -21.01 -28.36 25.66
CA PHE A 297 -19.93 -27.50 26.12
C PHE A 297 -19.95 -26.14 25.42
N ILE A 298 -20.00 -26.09 24.08
CA ILE A 298 -20.00 -24.82 23.36
C ILE A 298 -21.27 -24.00 23.59
N LYS A 299 -22.44 -24.65 23.78
CA LYS A 299 -23.70 -23.97 24.13
C LYS A 299 -23.59 -23.24 25.47
N LYS A 300 -23.05 -23.89 26.50
CA LYS A 300 -22.83 -23.25 27.79
C LYS A 300 -21.75 -22.16 27.74
N LEU A 301 -20.71 -22.39 26.97
CA LEU A 301 -19.67 -21.36 26.76
C LEU A 301 -20.25 -20.12 26.11
N ALA A 302 -21.15 -20.29 25.13
CA ALA A 302 -21.84 -19.19 24.47
C ALA A 302 -22.71 -18.36 25.45
N GLU A 303 -23.35 -18.99 26.42
CA GLU A 303 -24.08 -18.30 27.48
C GLU A 303 -23.14 -17.43 28.33
N GLU A 304 -21.94 -17.96 28.72
CA GLU A 304 -20.95 -17.23 29.50
C GLU A 304 -20.26 -16.07 28.74
N LEU A 305 -20.21 -16.17 27.40
CA LEU A 305 -19.57 -15.18 26.51
C LEU A 305 -20.58 -14.36 25.69
N THR A 306 -21.83 -14.31 26.13
CA THR A 306 -22.93 -13.72 25.35
C THR A 306 -22.80 -12.23 25.10
N ASP A 307 -22.01 -11.51 25.90
CA ASP A 307 -21.74 -10.08 25.76
C ASP A 307 -20.66 -9.75 24.72
N CYS A 308 -19.84 -10.73 24.32
CA CYS A 308 -18.66 -10.49 23.50
C CYS A 308 -18.56 -11.36 22.24
N SER A 309 -19.38 -12.39 22.10
CA SER A 309 -19.32 -13.32 20.97
C SER A 309 -20.65 -13.50 20.29
N PHE A 310 -20.61 -13.93 19.00
CA PHE A 310 -21.81 -14.22 18.23
C PHE A 310 -21.76 -15.60 17.55
N ARG A 311 -20.58 -16.24 17.45
CA ARG A 311 -20.45 -17.59 16.91
C ARG A 311 -19.33 -18.33 17.63
N ILE A 312 -19.61 -19.57 18.03
CA ILE A 312 -18.64 -20.46 18.71
C ILE A 312 -18.72 -21.84 18.08
N TYR A 313 -17.55 -22.44 17.80
CA TYR A 313 -17.42 -23.78 17.25
C TYR A 313 -16.07 -24.39 17.59
N MET A 314 -15.91 -25.70 17.38
CA MET A 314 -14.66 -26.42 17.61
C MET A 314 -14.23 -27.17 16.33
N CYS A 315 -12.93 -27.18 16.07
CA CYS A 315 -12.32 -27.96 15.00
C CYS A 315 -11.18 -28.83 15.55
N ASP A 316 -10.82 -29.83 14.78
CA ASP A 316 -9.59 -30.58 14.99
C ASP A 316 -8.37 -29.89 14.33
N GLU A 317 -7.20 -30.56 14.38
CA GLU A 317 -5.97 -30.02 13.81
C GLU A 317 -5.94 -30.06 12.27
N GLU A 318 -6.80 -30.86 11.64
CA GLU A 318 -6.95 -30.97 10.18
C GLU A 318 -7.99 -29.97 9.63
N GLY A 319 -8.72 -29.28 10.51
CA GLY A 319 -9.72 -28.27 10.17
C GLY A 319 -11.11 -28.80 10.06
N ASP A 320 -11.35 -30.07 10.38
CA ASP A 320 -12.70 -30.63 10.40
C ASP A 320 -13.46 -30.10 11.63
N GLN A 321 -14.62 -29.53 11.41
CA GLN A 321 -15.44 -28.97 12.47
C GLN A 321 -16.14 -30.09 13.23
N LEU A 322 -15.78 -30.24 14.51
CA LEU A 322 -16.22 -31.32 15.40
C LEU A 322 -17.62 -31.09 15.97
N THR A 323 -18.08 -29.85 16.01
CA THR A 323 -19.38 -29.44 16.57
C THR A 323 -20.20 -28.67 15.55
N GLY A 324 -21.51 -28.53 15.77
CA GLY A 324 -22.27 -27.50 15.08
C GLY A 324 -21.78 -26.09 15.45
N ASN A 325 -22.35 -25.05 14.81
CA ASN A 325 -22.17 -23.68 15.29
C ASN A 325 -23.17 -23.38 16.43
N VAL A 326 -22.73 -22.67 17.45
CA VAL A 326 -23.63 -21.91 18.31
C VAL A 326 -23.56 -20.48 17.83
N PHE A 327 -24.64 -20.01 17.22
CA PHE A 327 -24.71 -18.73 16.50
C PHE A 327 -25.76 -17.83 17.15
N LYS A 328 -25.44 -16.54 17.33
CA LYS A 328 -26.35 -15.57 17.93
C LYS A 328 -27.11 -14.80 16.87
N GLN A 329 -28.41 -14.97 16.83
CA GLN A 329 -29.31 -14.29 15.90
C GLN A 329 -30.39 -13.55 16.70
N ASP A 330 -30.58 -12.26 16.41
CA ASP A 330 -31.58 -11.42 17.12
C ASP A 330 -31.50 -11.46 18.65
N GLY A 331 -30.27 -11.67 19.17
CA GLY A 331 -30.01 -11.74 20.61
C GLY A 331 -30.14 -13.13 21.24
N GLU A 332 -30.64 -14.10 20.51
CA GLU A 332 -30.81 -15.49 20.97
C GLU A 332 -29.77 -16.42 20.36
N TRP A 333 -29.34 -17.43 21.12
CA TRP A 333 -28.42 -18.46 20.66
C TRP A 333 -29.16 -19.57 19.94
N ILE A 334 -28.76 -19.83 18.67
CA ILE A 334 -29.28 -20.89 17.81
C ILE A 334 -28.17 -21.91 17.58
N TYR A 335 -28.49 -23.19 17.70
CA TYR A 335 -27.57 -24.26 17.36
C TYR A 335 -27.77 -24.70 15.91
N GLN A 336 -26.71 -24.73 15.15
CA GLN A 336 -26.67 -25.04 13.70
C GLN A 336 -25.86 -26.33 13.46
N PRO A 337 -26.48 -27.51 13.57
CA PRO A 337 -25.80 -28.81 13.41
C PRO A 337 -25.21 -29.04 12.00
N GLU A 338 -25.77 -28.40 10.98
CA GLU A 338 -25.33 -28.51 9.57
C GLU A 338 -23.94 -28.01 9.30
N TYR A 339 -23.28 -27.41 10.27
CA TYR A 339 -21.89 -26.96 10.19
C TYR A 339 -20.91 -28.03 10.66
N ALA A 340 -21.35 -29.04 11.39
CA ALA A 340 -20.52 -30.19 11.74
C ALA A 340 -19.98 -30.89 10.47
N GLU A 341 -18.78 -31.39 10.54
CA GLU A 341 -18.05 -32.05 9.44
C GLU A 341 -17.61 -31.11 8.28
N LYS A 342 -17.84 -29.77 8.38
CA LYS A 342 -17.24 -28.83 7.43
C LYS A 342 -15.74 -28.68 7.69
N ASN A 343 -14.93 -28.65 6.64
CA ASN A 343 -13.51 -28.46 6.75
C ASN A 343 -13.10 -27.01 6.45
N TRP A 344 -12.30 -26.40 7.35
CA TRP A 344 -11.83 -25.01 7.27
C TRP A 344 -10.35 -24.87 6.93
N SER A 345 -9.63 -25.98 6.70
CA SER A 345 -8.19 -25.98 6.41
C SER A 345 -7.78 -25.22 5.15
N TRP A 346 -8.72 -25.00 4.22
CA TRP A 346 -8.52 -24.21 3.00
C TRP A 346 -8.29 -22.71 3.27
N ARG A 347 -8.64 -22.23 4.48
CA ARG A 347 -8.38 -20.84 4.86
C ARG A 347 -6.87 -20.63 5.06
N PRO A 348 -6.24 -19.64 4.38
CA PRO A 348 -4.77 -19.51 4.36
C PRO A 348 -4.11 -19.41 5.73
N TYR A 349 -4.82 -18.85 6.72
CA TYR A 349 -4.30 -18.65 8.07
C TYR A 349 -4.60 -19.80 9.04
N PHE A 350 -5.41 -20.79 8.65
CA PHE A 350 -5.88 -21.84 9.57
C PHE A 350 -4.72 -22.66 10.13
N LEU A 351 -3.93 -23.27 9.25
CA LEU A 351 -2.80 -24.12 9.66
C LEU A 351 -1.74 -23.33 10.44
N GLU A 352 -1.46 -22.10 10.05
CA GLU A 352 -0.53 -21.24 10.79
C GLU A 352 -1.04 -20.99 12.22
N ASN A 353 -2.32 -20.70 12.38
CA ASN A 353 -2.95 -20.48 13.67
C ASN A 353 -2.93 -21.74 14.55
N ILE A 354 -3.23 -22.92 13.98
CA ILE A 354 -3.13 -24.20 14.70
C ILE A 354 -1.71 -24.43 15.21
N MET A 355 -0.71 -24.29 14.35
CA MET A 355 0.69 -24.48 14.73
C MET A 355 1.16 -23.48 15.79
N ARG A 356 0.69 -22.23 15.68
CA ARG A 356 0.98 -21.19 16.67
C ARG A 356 0.35 -21.52 18.03
N MET A 357 -0.92 -21.92 18.07
CA MET A 357 -1.61 -22.34 19.31
C MET A 357 -0.94 -23.53 19.95
N ARG A 358 -0.57 -24.54 19.16
CA ARG A 358 0.11 -25.75 19.62
C ARG A 358 1.45 -25.45 20.29
N ASN A 359 2.26 -24.58 19.65
CA ASN A 359 3.58 -24.21 20.15
C ASN A 359 3.52 -23.32 21.40
N LEU A 360 2.63 -22.33 21.39
CA LEU A 360 2.53 -21.33 22.48
C LEU A 360 1.62 -21.77 23.62
N ARG A 361 0.79 -22.81 23.43
CA ARG A 361 -0.23 -23.26 24.38
C ARG A 361 -1.15 -22.13 24.85
N LYS A 362 -1.43 -21.19 23.96
CA LYS A 362 -2.15 -19.96 24.26
C LYS A 362 -3.07 -19.58 23.11
N GLY A 363 -4.23 -19.02 23.45
CA GLY A 363 -5.14 -18.45 22.48
C GLY A 363 -4.73 -17.03 22.06
N PHE A 364 -5.17 -16.61 20.87
CA PHE A 364 -4.92 -15.28 20.32
C PHE A 364 -6.01 -14.88 19.33
N PHE A 365 -6.06 -13.58 19.02
CA PHE A 365 -6.94 -13.03 18.01
C PHE A 365 -6.36 -13.17 16.59
N SER A 366 -7.25 -13.41 15.63
CA SER A 366 -6.95 -13.21 14.21
C SER A 366 -6.77 -11.73 13.90
N ASP A 367 -6.28 -11.41 12.69
CA ASP A 367 -6.48 -10.09 12.11
C ASP A 367 -7.99 -9.80 11.93
N LEU A 368 -8.33 -8.51 11.76
CA LEU A 368 -9.68 -8.10 11.42
C LEU A 368 -9.99 -8.54 9.98
N TYR A 369 -11.12 -9.21 9.75
CA TYR A 369 -11.52 -9.66 8.43
C TYR A 369 -13.03 -9.61 8.25
N SER A 370 -13.50 -9.58 6.99
CA SER A 370 -14.92 -9.64 6.68
C SER A 370 -15.40 -11.09 6.71
N ASP A 371 -16.39 -11.38 7.53
CA ASP A 371 -17.03 -12.68 7.59
C ASP A 371 -17.85 -12.95 6.30
N LEU A 372 -17.64 -14.12 5.72
CA LEU A 372 -18.30 -14.48 4.43
C LEU A 372 -19.82 -14.68 4.56
N GLU A 373 -20.31 -14.99 5.76
CA GLU A 373 -21.72 -15.26 5.99
C GLU A 373 -22.50 -14.00 6.37
N THR A 374 -21.93 -13.18 7.24
CA THR A 374 -22.62 -11.97 7.71
C THR A 374 -22.24 -10.72 6.93
N GLY A 375 -21.09 -10.72 6.23
CA GLY A 375 -20.51 -9.55 5.56
C GLY A 375 -19.94 -8.52 6.54
N GLU A 376 -20.00 -8.76 7.85
CA GLU A 376 -19.50 -7.86 8.87
C GLU A 376 -18.01 -8.05 9.12
N MET A 377 -17.36 -7.00 9.61
CA MET A 377 -15.97 -7.07 10.07
C MET A 377 -15.91 -7.75 11.43
N ILE A 378 -15.10 -8.80 11.55
CA ILE A 378 -14.98 -9.61 12.76
C ILE A 378 -13.52 -9.91 13.09
N ARG A 379 -13.28 -10.34 14.34
CA ARG A 379 -12.08 -11.09 14.72
C ARG A 379 -12.48 -12.43 15.29
N THR A 380 -11.69 -13.45 15.03
CA THR A 380 -11.82 -14.77 15.66
C THR A 380 -10.78 -14.92 16.75
N PHE A 381 -11.22 -15.26 17.95
CA PHE A 381 -10.31 -15.72 19.01
C PHE A 381 -10.19 -17.22 18.93
N SER A 382 -8.97 -17.69 18.67
CA SER A 382 -8.64 -19.11 18.60
C SER A 382 -8.02 -19.57 19.92
N TYR A 383 -8.46 -20.70 20.46
CA TYR A 383 -8.01 -21.19 21.76
C TYR A 383 -7.71 -22.70 21.72
N PRO A 384 -6.52 -23.17 22.16
CA PRO A 384 -6.21 -24.60 22.20
C PRO A 384 -6.90 -25.29 23.37
N MET A 385 -7.81 -26.21 23.08
CA MET A 385 -8.46 -27.03 24.09
C MET A 385 -7.54 -28.14 24.60
N ASP A 386 -6.83 -28.79 23.66
CA ASP A 386 -5.75 -29.77 23.88
C ASP A 386 -4.87 -29.85 22.64
N ASP A 387 -4.18 -30.97 22.40
CA ASP A 387 -3.28 -31.14 21.26
C ASP A 387 -4.00 -31.40 19.94
N GLN A 388 -5.30 -31.80 19.97
CA GLN A 388 -6.08 -32.20 18.81
C GLN A 388 -7.32 -31.35 18.59
N MET A 389 -7.77 -30.60 19.60
CA MET A 389 -9.00 -29.81 19.56
C MET A 389 -8.74 -28.33 19.80
N TYR A 390 -9.40 -27.51 19.00
CA TYR A 390 -9.26 -26.05 19.00
C TYR A 390 -10.62 -25.39 18.99
N LEU A 391 -10.79 -24.40 19.85
CA LEU A 391 -12.02 -23.61 19.98
C LEU A 391 -11.87 -22.31 19.23
N PHE A 392 -12.92 -21.94 18.50
CA PHE A 392 -12.99 -20.68 17.74
C PHE A 392 -14.19 -19.88 18.24
N ILE A 393 -13.96 -18.61 18.56
CA ILE A 393 -14.93 -17.66 19.09
C ILE A 393 -14.89 -16.42 18.22
N ASP A 394 -15.97 -16.16 17.50
CA ASP A 394 -16.08 -14.99 16.62
C ASP A 394 -16.71 -13.82 17.39
N LEU A 395 -16.04 -12.67 17.33
CA LEU A 395 -16.41 -11.43 18.00
C LEU A 395 -16.96 -10.44 16.97
N PRO A 396 -18.14 -9.85 17.22
CA PRO A 396 -18.76 -8.90 16.31
C PRO A 396 -18.06 -7.54 16.36
N TYR A 397 -18.15 -6.79 15.25
CA TYR A 397 -17.58 -5.46 15.15
C TYR A 397 -18.01 -4.51 16.27
N SER A 398 -19.27 -4.58 16.69
CA SER A 398 -19.80 -3.76 17.78
C SER A 398 -19.03 -3.93 19.09
N TYR A 399 -18.71 -5.17 19.47
CA TYR A 399 -17.88 -5.45 20.64
C TYR A 399 -16.44 -4.96 20.44
N LEU A 400 -15.86 -5.19 19.26
CA LEU A 400 -14.47 -4.76 18.94
C LEU A 400 -14.34 -3.24 18.97
N TYR A 401 -15.37 -2.51 18.53
CA TYR A 401 -15.41 -1.05 18.52
C TYR A 401 -15.42 -0.44 19.93
N GLU A 402 -16.09 -1.10 20.87
CA GLU A 402 -16.12 -0.67 22.27
C GLU A 402 -14.80 -0.91 23.02
N GLN A 403 -13.94 -1.77 22.46
CA GLN A 403 -12.63 -2.08 23.02
C GLN A 403 -11.54 -1.29 22.28
N ASP A 404 -11.02 -0.24 22.89
CA ASP A 404 -9.93 0.57 22.32
C ASP A 404 -8.79 -0.34 21.82
N GLY A 405 -8.45 -0.21 20.54
CA GLY A 405 -7.30 -0.88 19.92
C GLY A 405 -7.57 -2.26 19.30
N LEU A 406 -8.80 -2.82 19.39
CA LEU A 406 -9.12 -4.08 18.70
C LEU A 406 -9.60 -3.89 17.24
N ILE A 407 -9.73 -2.66 16.77
CA ILE A 407 -10.05 -2.32 15.38
C ILE A 407 -8.82 -1.80 14.65
#